data_c0023478fa90bfa2c7ecc4bce9cc387c
#
_entry.id   c0023478fa90bfa2c7ecc4bce9cc387c
#
_cell.length_a   1.000
_cell.length_b   1.000
_cell.length_c   1.000
_cell.angle_alpha   90.00
_cell.angle_beta   90.00
_cell.angle_gamma   90.00
#
_symmetry.space_group_name_H-M   'P 1'
#
loop_
_entity.id
_entity.type
_entity.pdbx_description
1 polymer ?
#
loop_
_entity_poly.entity_id
_entity_poly.type
_entity_poly.pdbx_seq_one_letter_code
_entity_poly.pdbx_strand_id
1 'polypeptide(L)'
;MVLGVPSNDFGAQEPGSSKEIKDFCEANFDVDFPLAAKEVVKGSSAHPFYQWAASEKGADNAPSWNFHKYLVAPDGSLVEAFPSKVEPMSKQLVAAVEANLPQ
;
A
#
# COMPACT_ATOMS: atom_id res chain seq x y z
N MET A 1 8.83 4.25 7.78
CA MET A 1 7.72 5.15 7.42
C MET A 1 6.62 4.36 6.74
N VAL A 2 5.39 4.66 7.05
CA VAL A 2 4.22 4.10 6.37
C VAL A 2 3.66 5.17 5.44
N LEU A 3 3.37 4.78 4.19
CA LEU A 3 2.68 5.62 3.22
C LEU A 3 1.40 4.95 2.79
N GLY A 4 0.27 5.63 2.97
CA GLY A 4 -1.02 5.15 2.49
C GLY A 4 -1.29 5.62 1.07
N VAL A 5 -1.84 4.75 0.23
CA VAL A 5 -2.24 5.08 -1.14
C VAL A 5 -3.71 4.74 -1.30
N PRO A 6 -4.60 5.76 -1.25
CA PRO A 6 -6.03 5.52 -1.45
C PRO A 6 -6.33 5.10 -2.89
N SER A 7 -7.27 4.18 -3.05
CA SER A 7 -7.74 3.76 -4.35
C SER A 7 -9.22 3.39 -4.30
N ASN A 8 -9.94 3.63 -5.38
CA ASN A 8 -11.34 3.22 -5.53
C ASN A 8 -11.50 1.92 -6.31
N ASP A 9 -10.39 1.23 -6.62
CA ASP A 9 -10.39 0.05 -7.48
C ASP A 9 -11.02 -1.19 -6.83
N PHE A 10 -11.13 -1.21 -5.49
CA PHE A 10 -11.57 -2.38 -4.74
C PHE A 10 -12.86 -2.07 -3.97
N GLY A 11 -13.98 -2.50 -4.52
CA GLY A 11 -15.29 -2.33 -3.88
C GLY A 11 -15.77 -0.89 -3.80
N ALA A 12 -15.15 0.03 -4.54
CA ALA A 12 -15.50 1.46 -4.56
C ALA A 12 -15.62 2.07 -3.16
N GLN A 13 -14.68 1.74 -2.26
CA GLN A 13 -14.71 2.17 -0.87
C GLN A 13 -14.07 3.55 -0.65
N GLU A 14 -13.45 4.12 -1.69
CA GLU A 14 -12.82 5.44 -1.65
C GLU A 14 -13.29 6.32 -2.82
N PRO A 15 -14.61 6.66 -2.87
CA PRO A 15 -15.16 7.39 -4.01
C PRO A 15 -14.86 8.90 -3.99
N GLY A 16 -14.41 9.44 -2.86
CA GLY A 16 -14.16 10.86 -2.70
C GLY A 16 -12.87 11.33 -3.37
N SER A 17 -12.63 12.64 -3.34
CA SER A 17 -11.37 13.25 -3.75
C SER A 17 -10.26 12.90 -2.75
N SER A 18 -8.99 13.12 -3.13
CA SER A 18 -7.86 12.87 -2.24
C SER A 18 -7.98 13.64 -0.93
N LYS A 19 -8.42 14.90 -0.96
CA LYS A 19 -8.63 15.70 0.24
C LYS A 19 -9.75 15.16 1.12
N GLU A 20 -10.88 14.78 0.50
CA GLU A 20 -12.01 14.20 1.23
C GLU A 20 -11.63 12.89 1.91
N ILE A 21 -10.86 12.04 1.23
CA ILE A 21 -10.38 10.78 1.77
C ILE A 21 -9.47 11.05 2.98
N LYS A 22 -8.54 11.98 2.86
CA LYS A 22 -7.63 12.34 3.96
C LYS A 22 -8.41 12.83 5.16
N ASP A 23 -9.34 13.76 4.96
CA ASP A 23 -10.15 14.33 6.04
C ASP A 23 -10.99 13.25 6.72
N PHE A 24 -11.59 12.36 5.93
CA PHE A 24 -12.38 11.24 6.44
C PHE A 24 -11.52 10.28 7.29
N CYS A 25 -10.34 9.91 6.81
CA CYS A 25 -9.46 8.99 7.52
C CYS A 25 -8.94 9.61 8.83
N GLU A 26 -8.56 10.88 8.82
CA GLU A 26 -8.11 11.58 10.02
C GLU A 26 -9.23 11.70 11.07
N ALA A 27 -10.45 12.04 10.62
CA ALA A 27 -11.58 12.25 11.51
C ALA A 27 -12.14 10.95 12.10
N ASN A 28 -12.11 9.85 11.37
CA ASN A 28 -12.80 8.60 11.74
C ASN A 28 -11.85 7.48 12.18
N PHE A 29 -10.57 7.52 11.78
CA PHE A 29 -9.61 6.43 12.02
C PHE A 29 -8.28 6.91 12.59
N ASP A 30 -8.17 8.19 12.94
CA ASP A 30 -6.94 8.79 13.50
C ASP A 30 -5.69 8.51 12.66
N VAL A 31 -5.83 8.50 11.32
CA VAL A 31 -4.70 8.29 10.43
C VAL A 31 -3.75 9.49 10.50
N ASP A 32 -2.53 9.24 10.94
CA ASP A 32 -1.50 10.29 11.12
C ASP A 32 -0.27 10.10 10.24
N PHE A 33 -0.20 9.02 9.46
CA PHE A 33 0.90 8.80 8.51
C PHE A 33 0.59 9.45 7.15
N PRO A 34 1.61 9.70 6.32
CA PRO A 34 1.40 10.33 5.01
C PRO A 34 0.46 9.53 4.11
N LEU A 35 -0.40 10.25 3.39
CA LEU A 35 -1.26 9.68 2.35
C LEU A 35 -0.86 10.27 1.00
N ALA A 36 -0.71 9.40 0.00
CA ALA A 36 -0.56 9.83 -1.38
C ALA A 36 -1.90 10.28 -1.95
N ALA A 37 -1.88 10.89 -3.13
CA ALA A 37 -3.10 11.16 -3.88
C ALA A 37 -3.79 9.83 -4.23
N LYS A 38 -5.10 9.88 -4.41
CA LYS A 38 -5.89 8.73 -4.86
C LYS A 38 -5.39 8.25 -6.22
N GLU A 39 -5.16 6.94 -6.37
CA GLU A 39 -4.55 6.37 -7.56
C GLU A 39 -5.27 5.12 -8.05
N VAL A 40 -5.12 4.84 -9.33
CA VAL A 40 -5.44 3.53 -9.90
C VAL A 40 -4.26 2.61 -9.61
N VAL A 41 -4.52 1.44 -9.02
CA VAL A 41 -3.47 0.54 -8.54
C VAL A 41 -3.48 -0.83 -9.21
N LYS A 42 -4.43 -1.10 -10.09
CA LYS A 42 -4.50 -2.36 -10.84
C LYS A 42 -4.79 -2.11 -12.32
N GLY A 43 -4.49 -3.12 -13.14
CA GLY A 43 -4.73 -3.07 -14.58
C GLY A 43 -3.70 -2.23 -15.33
N SER A 44 -3.96 -2.01 -16.61
CA SER A 44 -3.03 -1.30 -17.50
C SER A 44 -2.91 0.19 -17.20
N SER A 45 -3.87 0.76 -16.49
CA SER A 45 -3.87 2.17 -16.08
C SER A 45 -3.29 2.41 -14.71
N ALA A 46 -2.74 1.38 -14.05
CA ALA A 46 -2.15 1.51 -12.73
C ALA A 46 -0.98 2.49 -12.72
N HIS A 47 -0.82 3.21 -11.60
CA HIS A 47 0.33 4.07 -11.38
C HIS A 47 1.64 3.29 -11.62
N PRO A 48 2.68 3.91 -12.20
CA PRO A 48 3.95 3.22 -12.52
C PRO A 48 4.57 2.41 -11.40
N PHE A 49 4.42 2.83 -10.14
CA PHE A 49 4.90 2.05 -8.99
C PHE A 49 4.31 0.64 -8.99
N TYR A 50 3.00 0.51 -9.22
CA TYR A 50 2.32 -0.79 -9.19
C TYR A 50 2.66 -1.64 -10.40
N GLN A 51 2.91 -1.03 -11.55
CA GLN A 51 3.41 -1.75 -12.72
C GLN A 51 4.81 -2.30 -12.46
N TRP A 52 5.68 -1.50 -11.86
CA TRP A 52 7.01 -1.92 -11.46
C TRP A 52 6.96 -3.03 -10.41
N ALA A 53 6.11 -2.91 -9.40
CA ALA A 53 5.96 -3.92 -8.36
C ALA A 53 5.51 -5.26 -8.93
N ALA A 54 4.58 -5.27 -9.89
CA ALA A 54 4.14 -6.49 -10.56
C ALA A 54 5.27 -7.11 -11.38
N SER A 55 6.12 -6.28 -12.01
CA SER A 55 7.29 -6.74 -12.76
C SER A 55 8.31 -7.39 -11.82
N GLU A 56 8.53 -6.85 -10.62
CA GLU A 56 9.52 -7.35 -9.68
C GLU A 56 9.06 -8.60 -8.91
N LYS A 57 7.79 -8.69 -8.56
CA LYS A 57 7.26 -9.74 -7.69
C LYS A 57 6.22 -10.65 -8.36
N GLY A 58 5.92 -10.40 -9.62
CA GLY A 58 4.91 -11.14 -10.38
C GLY A 58 3.51 -10.59 -10.21
N ALA A 59 2.67 -10.83 -11.22
CA ALA A 59 1.30 -10.33 -11.25
C ALA A 59 0.44 -10.87 -10.09
N ASP A 60 0.77 -12.06 -9.57
CA ASP A 60 0.07 -12.68 -8.45
C ASP A 60 0.24 -11.87 -7.15
N ASN A 61 1.26 -11.01 -7.08
CA ASN A 61 1.53 -10.16 -5.92
C ASN A 61 1.07 -8.71 -6.14
N ALA A 62 0.35 -8.43 -7.22
CA ALA A 62 -0.29 -7.13 -7.42
C ALA A 62 -1.46 -6.98 -6.43
N PRO A 63 -1.86 -5.73 -6.11
CA PRO A 63 -3.00 -5.52 -5.23
C PRO A 63 -4.25 -6.22 -5.78
N SER A 64 -4.88 -7.03 -4.94
CA SER A 64 -6.11 -7.74 -5.30
C SER A 64 -7.29 -7.30 -4.45
N TRP A 65 -7.05 -6.56 -3.39
CA TRP A 65 -8.07 -6.00 -2.52
C TRP A 65 -7.50 -4.84 -1.72
N ASN A 66 -8.31 -4.21 -0.89
CA ASN A 66 -7.90 -3.15 0.03
C ASN A 66 -6.85 -3.67 1.04
N PHE A 67 -6.04 -2.78 1.57
CA PHE A 67 -5.01 -3.08 2.57
C PHE A 67 -3.88 -3.99 2.08
N HIS A 68 -3.67 -4.04 0.77
CA HIS A 68 -2.46 -4.66 0.22
C HIS A 68 -1.24 -3.84 0.63
N LYS A 69 -0.13 -4.52 0.92
CA LYS A 69 1.07 -3.87 1.45
C LYS A 69 2.30 -4.29 0.66
N TYR A 70 3.20 -3.33 0.48
CA TYR A 70 4.53 -3.56 -0.08
C TYR A 70 5.58 -3.07 0.91
N LEU A 71 6.64 -3.84 1.08
CA LEU A 71 7.80 -3.43 1.86
C LEU A 71 8.93 -3.06 0.92
N VAL A 72 9.40 -1.81 1.03
CA VAL A 72 10.52 -1.29 0.24
C VAL A 72 11.70 -1.08 1.19
N ALA A 73 12.85 -1.61 0.82
CA ALA A 73 14.09 -1.49 1.59
C ALA A 73 14.68 -0.08 1.48
N PRO A 74 15.60 0.31 2.39
CA PRO A 74 16.24 1.63 2.33
C PRO A 74 16.97 1.91 1.03
N ASP A 75 17.43 0.89 0.31
CA ASP A 75 18.10 1.04 -0.98
C ASP A 75 17.13 1.19 -2.16
N GLY A 76 15.82 1.18 -1.91
CA GLY A 76 14.80 1.29 -2.93
C GLY A 76 14.34 -0.02 -3.55
N SER A 77 14.89 -1.16 -3.14
CA SER A 77 14.45 -2.46 -3.66
C SER A 77 13.13 -2.89 -3.03
N LEU A 78 12.30 -3.58 -3.82
CA LEU A 78 11.05 -4.15 -3.33
C LEU A 78 11.34 -5.50 -2.68
N VAL A 79 11.18 -5.56 -1.35
CA VAL A 79 11.53 -6.74 -0.56
C VAL A 79 10.42 -7.78 -0.63
N GLU A 80 9.18 -7.38 -0.34
CA GLU A 80 8.07 -8.32 -0.22
C GLU A 80 6.73 -7.62 -0.42
N ALA A 81 5.74 -8.39 -0.85
CA ALA A 81 4.34 -7.97 -0.95
C ALA A 81 3.52 -8.77 0.07
N PHE A 82 2.59 -8.10 0.74
CA PHE A 82 1.72 -8.72 1.73
C PHE A 82 0.26 -8.52 1.32
N PRO A 83 -0.51 -9.59 1.15
CA PRO A 83 -1.92 -9.45 0.79
C PRO A 83 -2.74 -8.88 1.95
N SER A 84 -3.97 -8.53 1.65
CA SER A 84 -4.93 -7.91 2.57
C SER A 84 -5.02 -8.62 3.92
N LYS A 85 -5.01 -9.95 3.91
CA LYS A 85 -5.18 -10.79 5.10
C LYS A 85 -4.02 -10.69 6.10
N VAL A 86 -2.86 -10.19 5.67
CA VAL A 86 -1.70 -10.02 6.55
C VAL A 86 -1.87 -8.73 7.33
N GLU A 87 -2.07 -8.84 8.64
CA GLU A 87 -2.26 -7.68 9.50
C GLU A 87 -0.95 -6.92 9.70
N PRO A 88 -1.01 -5.57 9.87
CA PRO A 88 0.21 -4.75 10.04
C PRO A 88 1.11 -5.16 11.20
N MET A 89 0.53 -5.69 12.27
CA MET A 89 1.29 -6.11 13.44
C MET A 89 1.53 -7.61 13.52
N SER A 90 1.27 -8.34 12.42
CA SER A 90 1.56 -9.77 12.36
C SER A 90 3.04 -10.05 12.52
N LYS A 91 3.39 -11.21 13.06
CA LYS A 91 4.79 -11.62 13.22
C LYS A 91 5.52 -11.64 11.89
N GLN A 92 4.86 -12.08 10.84
CA GLN A 92 5.40 -12.16 9.49
C GLN A 92 5.84 -10.78 8.99
N LEU A 93 4.96 -9.79 9.08
CA LEU A 93 5.23 -8.45 8.57
C LEU A 93 6.25 -7.74 9.45
N VAL A 94 6.10 -7.79 10.77
CA VAL A 94 7.02 -7.16 11.72
C VAL A 94 8.43 -7.72 11.55
N ALA A 95 8.57 -9.04 11.41
CA ALA A 95 9.88 -9.66 11.20
C ALA A 95 10.54 -9.18 9.91
N ALA A 96 9.77 -9.06 8.82
CA ALA A 96 10.28 -8.55 7.55
C ALA A 96 10.75 -7.10 7.67
N VAL A 97 9.99 -6.25 8.36
CA VAL A 97 10.37 -4.85 8.60
C VAL A 97 11.66 -4.78 9.43
N GLU A 98 11.73 -5.52 10.53
CA GLU A 98 12.91 -5.51 11.40
C GLU A 98 14.17 -5.99 10.68
N ALA A 99 14.05 -7.01 9.82
CA ALA A 99 15.17 -7.52 9.03
C ALA A 99 15.71 -6.50 8.01
N ASN A 100 14.93 -5.49 7.65
CA ASN A 100 15.27 -4.50 6.62
C ASN A 100 15.43 -3.09 7.17
N LEU A 101 15.44 -2.90 8.49
CA LEU A 101 15.66 -1.58 9.06
C LEU A 101 17.09 -1.10 8.77
N PRO A 102 17.26 0.23 8.55
CA PRO A 102 18.60 0.82 8.41
C PRO A 102 19.43 0.58 9.66
N GLN A 103 20.71 0.32 9.44
CA GLN A 103 21.65 0.11 10.53
C GLN A 103 22.52 1.33 10.79
#